data_a34c1334db1a9d8250e0cb50b4ca82c1
#
_entry.id   a34c1334db1a9d8250e0cb50b4ca82c1
#
_cell.length_a   1.000
_cell.length_b   1.000
_cell.length_c   1.000
_cell.angle_alpha   90.00
_cell.angle_beta   90.00
_cell.angle_gamma   90.00
#
_symmetry.space_group_name_H-M   'P 1'
#
loop_
_entity.id
_entity.type
_entity.pdbx_description
1 polymer ?
#
loop_
_entity_poly.entity_id
_entity_poly.type
_entity_poly.pdbx_seq_one_letter_code
_entity_poly.pdbx_strand_id
1 'polypeptide(L)'
;MIKREWTFLTNHGRLFAYIAKNPKSTAQGIAQEAGLSIRAVQKIITDLETGGYVTRHREGRCNRYAVNPEMPMRHPLERDHSVGDILLALGYRAQKK
;
A
#
# COMPACT_ATOMS: atom_id res chain seq x y z
N MET A 1 16.14 9.68 -10.26
CA MET A 1 15.96 10.10 -8.87
C MET A 1 14.92 11.20 -8.75
N ILE A 2 14.04 11.06 -7.82
CA ILE A 2 13.00 12.05 -7.62
C ILE A 2 13.53 13.15 -6.72
N LYS A 3 13.44 14.37 -7.20
CA LYS A 3 13.87 15.50 -6.40
C LYS A 3 12.82 15.80 -5.36
N ARG A 4 13.02 16.87 -4.61
CA ARG A 4 12.13 17.23 -3.51
C ARG A 4 10.86 17.89 -4.01
N GLU A 5 10.35 17.38 -5.09
CA GLU A 5 9.09 17.87 -5.62
C GLU A 5 7.97 17.11 -4.93
N TRP A 6 6.89 17.79 -4.76
CA TRP A 6 5.74 17.16 -4.12
C TRP A 6 5.10 16.15 -5.07
N THR A 7 4.41 15.19 -4.49
CA THR A 7 3.62 14.22 -5.24
C THR A 7 2.23 14.19 -4.64
N PHE A 8 1.26 13.70 -5.41
CA PHE A 8 -0.10 13.63 -4.90
C PHE A 8 -0.26 12.58 -3.82
N LEU A 9 0.53 11.53 -3.86
CA LEU A 9 0.42 10.48 -2.86
C LEU A 9 1.61 10.49 -1.94
N THR A 10 1.34 10.18 -0.68
CA THR A 10 2.41 9.92 0.26
C THR A 10 3.03 8.58 -0.05
N ASN A 11 4.15 8.27 0.58
CA ASN A 11 4.74 6.94 0.43
C ASN A 11 3.79 5.86 0.93
N HIS A 12 3.03 6.13 1.98
CA HIS A 12 2.03 5.17 2.46
C HIS A 12 1.00 4.87 1.38
N GLY A 13 0.45 5.89 0.77
CA GLY A 13 -0.55 5.70 -0.28
C GLY A 13 0.03 5.00 -1.49
N ARG A 14 1.25 5.37 -1.87
CA ARG A 14 1.91 4.77 -3.01
C ARG A 14 2.17 3.29 -2.80
N LEU A 15 2.70 2.93 -1.63
CA LEU A 15 2.98 1.54 -1.34
C LEU A 15 1.70 0.73 -1.18
N PHE A 16 0.68 1.33 -0.60
CA PHE A 16 -0.61 0.65 -0.48
C PHE A 16 -1.12 0.24 -1.85
N ALA A 17 -1.09 1.17 -2.82
CA ALA A 17 -1.54 0.87 -4.18
C ALA A 17 -0.65 -0.17 -4.85
N TYR A 18 0.65 -0.07 -4.65
CA TYR A 18 1.57 -1.03 -5.24
C TYR A 18 1.32 -2.44 -4.71
N ILE A 19 1.16 -2.56 -3.40
CA ILE A 19 0.90 -3.85 -2.77
C ILE A 19 -0.43 -4.44 -3.24
N ALA A 20 -1.44 -3.58 -3.41
CA ALA A 20 -2.73 -4.06 -3.89
C ALA A 20 -2.61 -4.74 -5.25
N LYS A 21 -1.75 -4.20 -6.12
CA LYS A 21 -1.58 -4.73 -7.46
C LYS A 21 -0.51 -5.82 -7.54
N ASN A 22 0.31 -5.92 -6.49
CA ASN A 22 1.43 -6.88 -6.47
C ASN A 22 1.50 -7.54 -5.09
N PRO A 23 0.51 -8.36 -4.74
CA PRO A 23 0.35 -8.83 -3.36
C PRO A 23 1.46 -9.76 -2.87
N LYS A 24 2.28 -10.27 -3.75
CA LYS A 24 3.36 -11.17 -3.33
C LYS A 24 4.72 -10.51 -3.37
N SER A 25 4.78 -9.18 -3.45
CA SER A 25 6.04 -8.47 -3.49
C SER A 25 6.77 -8.60 -2.16
N THR A 26 8.10 -8.63 -2.24
CA THR A 26 8.94 -8.60 -1.05
C THR A 26 9.23 -7.16 -0.67
N ALA A 27 9.61 -6.96 0.59
CA ALA A 27 10.00 -5.62 1.03
C ALA A 27 11.16 -5.09 0.20
N GLN A 28 12.10 -5.97 -0.16
CA GLN A 28 13.24 -5.56 -0.97
C GLN A 28 12.80 -5.13 -2.37
N GLY A 29 11.89 -5.89 -2.98
CA GLY A 29 11.38 -5.53 -4.29
C GLY A 29 10.62 -4.23 -4.28
N ILE A 30 9.79 -4.02 -3.25
CA ILE A 30 9.06 -2.77 -3.11
C ILE A 30 10.02 -1.61 -2.95
N ALA A 31 11.06 -1.80 -2.12
CA ALA A 31 12.05 -0.75 -1.89
C ALA A 31 12.72 -0.33 -3.18
N GLN A 32 13.07 -1.30 -4.03
CA GLN A 32 13.69 -1.00 -5.30
C GLN A 32 12.76 -0.20 -6.21
N GLU A 33 11.51 -0.63 -6.29
CA GLU A 33 10.55 0.05 -7.16
C GLU A 33 10.22 1.46 -6.68
N ALA A 34 10.12 1.62 -5.37
CA ALA A 34 9.69 2.90 -4.80
C ALA A 34 10.85 3.86 -4.54
N GLY A 35 12.09 3.37 -4.65
CA GLY A 35 13.24 4.20 -4.36
C GLY A 35 13.40 4.49 -2.88
N LEU A 36 13.03 3.54 -2.03
CA LEU A 36 13.09 3.68 -0.58
C LEU A 36 14.02 2.64 0.01
N SER A 37 14.42 2.86 1.26
CA SER A 37 15.17 1.84 1.97
C SER A 37 14.23 0.71 2.38
N ILE A 38 14.80 -0.47 2.60
CA ILE A 38 14.00 -1.59 3.08
C ILE A 38 13.38 -1.28 4.43
N ARG A 39 14.12 -0.59 5.29
CA ARG A 39 13.61 -0.20 6.60
C ARG A 39 12.39 0.71 6.47
N ALA A 40 12.45 1.68 5.56
CA ALA A 40 11.31 2.57 5.34
C ALA A 40 10.09 1.79 4.85
N VAL A 41 10.30 0.85 3.94
CA VAL A 41 9.20 0.02 3.43
C VAL A 41 8.60 -0.80 4.55
N GLN A 42 9.42 -1.40 5.40
CA GLN A 42 8.93 -2.22 6.51
C GLN A 42 8.11 -1.39 7.47
N LYS A 43 8.57 -0.17 7.75
CA LYS A 43 7.82 0.73 8.64
C LYS A 43 6.45 1.07 8.05
N ILE A 44 6.41 1.35 6.76
CA ILE A 44 5.15 1.69 6.10
C ILE A 44 4.20 0.49 6.12
N ILE A 45 4.71 -0.70 5.83
CA ILE A 45 3.87 -1.90 5.86
C ILE A 45 3.31 -2.11 7.27
N THR A 46 4.15 -1.93 8.28
CA THR A 46 3.69 -2.07 9.67
C THR A 46 2.59 -1.06 9.97
N ASP A 47 2.75 0.18 9.52
CA ASP A 47 1.72 1.19 9.71
C ASP A 47 0.41 0.79 9.06
N LEU A 48 0.49 0.26 7.83
CA LEU A 48 -0.71 -0.16 7.12
C LEU A 48 -1.39 -1.34 7.79
N GLU A 49 -0.59 -2.28 8.31
CA GLU A 49 -1.14 -3.42 9.05
C GLU A 49 -1.81 -2.97 10.34
N THR A 50 -1.12 -2.13 11.09
CA THR A 50 -1.63 -1.66 12.36
C THR A 50 -2.94 -0.91 12.19
N GLY A 51 -3.04 -0.15 11.12
CA GLY A 51 -4.26 0.61 10.83
C GLY A 51 -5.40 -0.22 10.26
N GLY A 52 -5.12 -1.48 9.92
CA GLY A 52 -6.17 -2.34 9.36
C GLY A 52 -6.34 -2.24 7.87
N TYR A 53 -5.42 -1.58 7.18
CA TYR A 53 -5.52 -1.40 5.74
C TYR A 53 -4.98 -2.57 4.95
N VAL A 54 -4.05 -3.32 5.54
CA VAL A 54 -3.39 -4.45 4.90
C VAL A 54 -3.35 -5.61 5.90
N THR A 55 -3.57 -6.81 5.41
CA THR A 55 -3.43 -8.03 6.19
C THR A 55 -2.33 -8.87 5.54
N ARG A 56 -1.42 -9.37 6.35
CA ARG A 56 -0.32 -10.18 5.86
C ARG A 56 -0.62 -11.65 6.14
N HIS A 57 -0.46 -12.46 5.12
CA HIS A 57 -0.61 -13.92 5.23
C HIS A 57 0.69 -14.58 4.87
N ARG A 58 1.09 -15.57 5.65
CA ARG A 58 2.28 -16.33 5.36
C ARG A 58 1.93 -17.45 4.39
N GLU A 59 2.68 -17.55 3.31
CA GLU A 59 2.54 -18.65 2.35
C GLU A 59 3.92 -19.27 2.16
N GLY A 60 4.16 -20.39 2.86
CA GLY A 60 5.49 -20.97 2.83
C GLY A 60 6.52 -20.02 3.40
N ARG A 61 7.49 -19.64 2.59
CA ARG A 61 8.55 -18.71 3.01
C ARG A 61 8.25 -17.28 2.64
N CYS A 62 7.13 -17.05 1.98
CA CYS A 62 6.81 -15.74 1.46
C CYS A 62 5.62 -15.17 2.19
N ASN A 63 5.50 -13.85 2.13
CA ASN A 63 4.32 -13.17 2.63
C ASN A 63 3.43 -12.83 1.45
N ARG A 64 2.14 -12.84 1.71
CA ARG A 64 1.17 -12.37 0.76
C ARG A 64 0.31 -11.35 1.45
N TYR A 65 0.06 -10.23 0.78
CA TYR A 65 -0.68 -9.13 1.37
C TYR A 65 -2.06 -9.04 0.75
N ALA A 66 -3.06 -8.79 1.59
CA ALA A 66 -4.40 -8.50 1.13
C ALA A 66 -4.76 -7.11 1.62
N VAL A 67 -5.38 -6.32 0.75
CA VAL A 67 -5.78 -4.97 1.12
C VAL A 67 -7.24 -4.96 1.51
N ASN A 68 -7.60 -3.99 2.34
CA ASN A 68 -8.98 -3.79 2.79
C ASN A 68 -9.48 -2.49 2.20
N PRO A 69 -10.03 -2.53 0.98
CA PRO A 69 -10.35 -1.29 0.27
C PRO A 69 -11.50 -0.50 0.86
N GLU A 70 -12.31 -1.13 1.71
CA GLU A 70 -13.44 -0.43 2.30
C GLU A 70 -13.05 0.46 3.47
N MET A 71 -11.80 0.39 3.92
CA MET A 71 -11.37 1.22 5.04
C MET A 71 -11.38 2.68 4.66
N PRO A 72 -11.80 3.56 5.59
CA PRO A 72 -11.85 4.98 5.29
C PRO A 72 -10.46 5.59 5.30
N MET A 73 -10.32 6.67 4.56
CA MET A 73 -9.10 7.45 4.65
C MET A 73 -9.01 8.09 6.03
N ARG A 74 -7.80 8.41 6.45
CA ARG A 74 -7.55 8.78 7.84
C ARG A 74 -7.73 10.24 8.14
N HIS A 75 -7.41 11.10 7.19
CA HIS A 75 -7.49 12.53 7.44
C HIS A 75 -8.95 12.98 7.43
N PRO A 76 -9.35 13.85 8.35
CA PRO A 76 -10.75 14.30 8.39
C PRO A 76 -11.26 14.87 7.09
N LEU A 77 -10.39 15.42 6.25
CA LEU A 77 -10.82 15.98 4.96
C LEU A 77 -11.23 14.90 3.97
N GLU A 78 -10.80 13.66 4.16
CA GLU A 78 -11.05 12.59 3.20
C GLU A 78 -11.77 11.39 3.78
N ARG A 79 -12.05 11.38 5.07
CA ARG A 79 -12.51 10.15 5.71
C ARG A 79 -13.91 9.71 5.28
N ASP A 80 -14.61 10.53 4.53
CA ASP A 80 -15.90 10.12 3.96
C ASP A 80 -15.70 9.30 2.68
N HIS A 81 -14.46 9.10 2.25
CA HIS A 81 -14.13 8.24 1.12
C HIS A 81 -13.26 7.10 1.58
N SER A 82 -13.40 5.97 0.93
CA SER A 82 -12.58 4.80 1.26
C SER A 82 -11.26 4.84 0.51
N VAL A 83 -10.27 4.10 1.03
CA VAL A 83 -9.00 3.97 0.33
C VAL A 83 -9.17 3.23 -0.99
N GLY A 84 -10.25 2.46 -1.13
CA GLY A 84 -10.54 1.79 -2.39
C GLY A 84 -10.74 2.77 -3.53
N ASP A 85 -11.21 3.98 -3.24
CA ASP A 85 -11.37 4.99 -4.29
C ASP A 85 -10.03 5.34 -4.93
N ILE A 86 -8.98 5.45 -4.11
CA ILE A 86 -7.63 5.69 -4.63
C ILE A 86 -7.17 4.50 -5.45
N LEU A 87 -7.43 3.30 -4.95
CA LEU A 87 -7.00 2.10 -5.66
C LEU A 87 -7.63 2.02 -7.04
N LEU A 88 -8.91 2.34 -7.14
CA LEU A 88 -9.58 2.32 -8.44
C LEU A 88 -8.99 3.35 -9.38
N ALA A 89 -8.69 4.54 -8.86
CA ALA A 89 -8.10 5.59 -9.68
C ALA A 89 -6.74 5.17 -10.22
N LEU A 90 -6.03 4.32 -9.50
CA LEU A 90 -4.69 3.88 -9.90
C LEU A 90 -4.71 2.55 -10.63
N GLY A 91 -5.87 2.06 -11.00
CA GLY A 91 -5.98 0.90 -11.85
C GLY A 91 -6.17 -0.43 -11.14
N TYR A 92 -6.33 -0.41 -9.83
CA TYR A 92 -6.59 -1.64 -9.09
C TYR A 92 -8.02 -2.12 -9.35
N ARG A 93 -8.16 -3.42 -9.53
CA ARG A 93 -9.48 -4.01 -9.61
C ARG A 93 -9.54 -5.20 -8.69
N ALA A 94 -10.59 -5.25 -7.88
CA ALA A 94 -10.77 -6.37 -6.98
C ALA A 94 -10.94 -7.64 -7.79
N GLN A 95 -10.34 -8.71 -7.30
CA GLN A 95 -10.48 -10.00 -7.95
C GLN A 95 -11.84 -10.58 -7.66
N LYS A 96 -12.44 -11.14 -8.68
CA LYS A 96 -13.69 -11.84 -8.50
C LYS A 96 -13.46 -13.32 -8.37
N LYS A 97 -14.25 -13.92 -7.56
CA LYS A 97 -14.16 -15.35 -7.37
C LYS A 97 -15.00 -16.06 -8.39
#